data_3982a21a02f456d257aad442fa7dd5bc
#
_entry.id   3982a21a02f456d257aad442fa7dd5bc
#
_cell.length_a   1.000
_cell.length_b   1.000
_cell.length_c   1.000
_cell.angle_alpha   90.00
_cell.angle_beta   90.00
_cell.angle_gamma   90.00
#
_symmetry.space_group_name_H-M   'P 1'
#
loop_
_entity.id
_entity.type
_entity.pdbx_description
1 polymer ?
#
loop_
_entity_poly.entity_id
_entity_poly.type
_entity_poly.pdbx_seq_one_letter_code
_entity_poly.pdbx_strand_id
1 'polypeptide(L)'
;MSPTAQEVVEEVTELEPTPEAKKWAAEALGTFILVMSGVGTAVLAGQRVGPLGVALAFGLSLLFLVYAIGPISGCHVNPAVTLGQLLLGRLSVISAVGYVIAQLIGGFLAGIVLFAIAKNLPSYDRAVDGLGANGWGKHSPSAVRGPLGQVVIANGYGLSATIIIEVMLTALLVFVVLASTDQISDIPLAGLSIGVTLAVIHLISIPVDNTSVNPARSLAVAFYQNGAGPQVWVFVVFPLIGGVLGALVYGLLFGRSREMVS
;
A
#
# COMPACT_ATOMS: atom_id res chain seq x y z
N MET A 1 21.03 16.65 -39.16
CA MET A 1 22.26 16.57 -38.35
C MET A 1 21.86 15.88 -37.03
N SER A 2 22.55 14.84 -36.62
CA SER A 2 22.33 14.25 -35.30
C SER A 2 22.90 15.19 -34.23
N PRO A 3 22.19 15.38 -33.09
CA PRO A 3 22.69 16.22 -32.00
C PRO A 3 24.05 15.73 -31.52
N THR A 4 24.91 16.66 -31.14
CA THR A 4 26.23 16.31 -30.55
C THR A 4 26.04 15.76 -29.15
N ALA A 5 27.01 15.01 -28.64
CA ALA A 5 26.98 14.49 -27.27
C ALA A 5 26.81 15.61 -26.22
N GLN A 6 27.33 16.82 -26.50
CA GLN A 6 27.14 17.99 -25.64
C GLN A 6 25.71 18.52 -25.67
N GLU A 7 25.05 18.60 -26.84
CA GLU A 7 23.63 19.00 -26.95
C GLU A 7 22.71 17.99 -26.23
N VAL A 8 23.01 16.71 -26.32
CA VAL A 8 22.25 15.67 -25.57
C VAL A 8 22.47 15.78 -24.06
N VAL A 9 23.69 16.12 -23.62
CA VAL A 9 23.98 16.33 -22.19
C VAL A 9 23.33 17.61 -21.65
N GLU A 10 23.30 18.71 -22.47
CA GLU A 10 22.59 19.93 -22.12
C GLU A 10 21.07 19.70 -22.04
N GLU A 11 20.48 18.98 -23.00
CA GLU A 11 19.05 18.67 -23.03
C GLU A 11 18.63 17.78 -21.83
N VAL A 12 19.49 16.85 -21.40
CA VAL A 12 19.25 16.02 -20.21
C VAL A 12 19.40 16.80 -18.89
N THR A 13 20.22 17.86 -18.88
CA THR A 13 20.42 18.70 -17.67
C THR A 13 19.31 19.75 -17.48
N GLU A 14 18.50 20.04 -18.50
CA GLU A 14 17.41 21.03 -18.47
C GLU A 14 16.03 20.46 -18.08
N LEU A 15 15.94 19.18 -17.69
CA LEU A 15 14.68 18.65 -17.18
C LEU A 15 14.34 19.32 -15.85
N GLU A 16 13.41 20.26 -15.90
CA GLU A 16 12.90 20.89 -14.70
C GLU A 16 12.36 19.83 -13.71
N PRO A 17 12.64 19.99 -12.42
CA PRO A 17 12.15 19.06 -11.42
C PRO A 17 10.61 18.99 -11.45
N THR A 18 10.07 17.78 -11.40
CA THR A 18 8.60 17.58 -11.41
C THR A 18 7.95 18.42 -10.31
N PRO A 19 6.99 19.31 -10.66
CA PRO A 19 6.29 20.13 -9.67
C PRO A 19 5.60 19.29 -8.60
N GLU A 20 5.66 19.72 -7.33
CA GLU A 20 5.06 19.01 -6.20
C GLU A 20 3.59 18.68 -6.42
N ALA A 21 2.81 19.59 -7.02
CA ALA A 21 1.40 19.34 -7.32
C ALA A 21 1.19 18.13 -8.26
N LYS A 22 2.08 17.91 -9.24
CA LYS A 22 2.03 16.73 -10.11
C LYS A 22 2.35 15.45 -9.34
N LYS A 23 3.34 15.49 -8.43
CA LYS A 23 3.67 14.36 -7.56
C LYS A 23 2.50 13.99 -6.65
N TRP A 24 1.86 14.98 -6.02
CA TRP A 24 0.69 14.76 -5.16
C TRP A 24 -0.49 14.21 -5.96
N ALA A 25 -0.74 14.72 -7.16
CA ALA A 25 -1.78 14.18 -8.04
C ALA A 25 -1.50 12.71 -8.42
N ALA A 26 -0.25 12.36 -8.72
CA ALA A 26 0.17 10.99 -9.00
C ALA A 26 -0.04 10.07 -7.79
N GLU A 27 0.30 10.52 -6.57
CA GLU A 27 0.09 9.76 -5.34
C GLU A 27 -1.40 9.55 -5.04
N ALA A 28 -2.24 10.58 -5.24
CA ALA A 28 -3.70 10.44 -5.09
C ALA A 28 -4.28 9.44 -6.10
N LEU A 29 -3.92 9.57 -7.37
CA LEU A 29 -4.36 8.67 -8.44
C LEU A 29 -3.86 7.23 -8.19
N GLY A 30 -2.59 7.07 -7.83
CA GLY A 30 -1.99 5.77 -7.56
C GLY A 30 -2.65 5.07 -6.39
N THR A 31 -2.90 5.79 -5.29
CA THR A 31 -3.60 5.22 -4.13
C THR A 31 -5.05 4.87 -4.46
N PHE A 32 -5.75 5.71 -5.22
CA PHE A 32 -7.07 5.41 -5.73
C PHE A 32 -7.07 4.10 -6.53
N ILE A 33 -6.14 3.94 -7.48
CA ILE A 33 -6.05 2.74 -8.33
C ILE A 33 -5.67 1.51 -7.48
N LEU A 34 -4.73 1.63 -6.55
CA LEU A 34 -4.33 0.53 -5.68
C LEU A 34 -5.51 -0.01 -4.85
N VAL A 35 -6.29 0.89 -4.24
CA VAL A 35 -7.47 0.52 -3.45
C VAL A 35 -8.57 -0.05 -4.35
N MET A 36 -8.85 0.57 -5.50
CA MET A 36 -9.83 0.07 -6.46
C MET A 36 -9.47 -1.32 -6.98
N SER A 37 -8.20 -1.58 -7.28
CA SER A 37 -7.76 -2.88 -7.79
C SER A 37 -7.76 -3.95 -6.69
N GLY A 38 -7.09 -3.70 -5.58
CA GLY A 38 -6.90 -4.69 -4.52
C GLY A 38 -8.18 -4.92 -3.70
N VAL A 39 -8.69 -3.86 -3.07
CA VAL A 39 -9.92 -3.96 -2.25
C VAL A 39 -11.13 -4.20 -3.15
N GLY A 40 -11.18 -3.57 -4.33
CA GLY A 40 -12.25 -3.83 -5.30
C GLY A 40 -12.31 -5.29 -5.73
N THR A 41 -11.18 -5.93 -5.99
CA THR A 41 -11.12 -7.37 -6.27
C THR A 41 -11.64 -8.19 -5.08
N ALA A 42 -11.23 -7.84 -3.84
CA ALA A 42 -11.70 -8.53 -2.66
C ALA A 42 -13.23 -8.43 -2.48
N VAL A 43 -13.81 -7.26 -2.70
CA VAL A 43 -15.24 -6.98 -2.48
C VAL A 43 -16.11 -7.51 -3.62
N LEU A 44 -15.70 -7.27 -4.87
CA LEU A 44 -16.54 -7.53 -6.04
C LEU A 44 -16.33 -8.93 -6.65
N ALA A 45 -15.16 -9.49 -6.48
CA ALA A 45 -14.77 -10.76 -7.10
C ALA A 45 -14.20 -11.79 -6.11
N GLY A 46 -14.05 -11.44 -4.83
CA GLY A 46 -13.32 -12.24 -3.84
C GLY A 46 -13.81 -13.68 -3.72
N GLN A 47 -15.13 -13.91 -3.79
CA GLN A 47 -15.70 -15.27 -3.77
C GLN A 47 -15.32 -16.11 -5.00
N ARG A 48 -14.99 -15.47 -6.13
CA ARG A 48 -14.64 -16.15 -7.39
C ARG A 48 -13.13 -16.41 -7.50
N VAL A 49 -12.32 -15.44 -7.07
CA VAL A 49 -10.85 -15.47 -7.25
C VAL A 49 -10.11 -15.97 -6.01
N GLY A 50 -10.77 -15.96 -4.85
CA GLY A 50 -10.19 -16.34 -3.56
C GLY A 50 -9.04 -15.44 -3.10
N PRO A 51 -8.42 -15.78 -1.94
CA PRO A 51 -7.29 -15.02 -1.40
C PRO A 51 -6.11 -14.87 -2.36
N LEU A 52 -5.82 -15.89 -3.17
CA LEU A 52 -4.77 -15.83 -4.18
C LEU A 52 -5.02 -14.73 -5.21
N GLY A 53 -6.24 -14.66 -5.76
CA GLY A 53 -6.59 -13.64 -6.75
C GLY A 53 -6.55 -12.23 -6.15
N VAL A 54 -6.98 -12.07 -4.90
CA VAL A 54 -6.89 -10.78 -4.17
C VAL A 54 -5.43 -10.37 -3.96
N ALA A 55 -4.59 -11.30 -3.50
CA ALA A 55 -3.17 -11.05 -3.29
C ALA A 55 -2.47 -10.62 -4.59
N LEU A 56 -2.76 -11.32 -5.70
CA LEU A 56 -2.24 -10.96 -7.02
C LEU A 56 -2.77 -9.60 -7.49
N ALA A 57 -4.03 -9.25 -7.23
CA ALA A 57 -4.59 -7.96 -7.60
C ALA A 57 -3.86 -6.80 -6.90
N PHE A 58 -3.55 -6.92 -5.60
CA PHE A 58 -2.73 -5.93 -4.89
C PHE A 58 -1.31 -5.86 -5.43
N GLY A 59 -0.65 -7.00 -5.58
CA GLY A 59 0.74 -7.05 -6.04
C GLY A 59 0.92 -6.54 -7.47
N LEU A 60 0.08 -7.00 -8.42
CA LEU A 60 0.13 -6.56 -9.81
C LEU A 60 -0.25 -5.08 -9.96
N SER A 61 -1.21 -4.58 -9.16
CA SER A 61 -1.54 -3.16 -9.20
C SER A 61 -0.36 -2.30 -8.75
N LEU A 62 0.32 -2.66 -7.67
CA LEU A 62 1.52 -1.93 -7.25
C LEU A 62 2.64 -2.04 -8.29
N LEU A 63 2.82 -3.22 -8.88
CA LEU A 63 3.82 -3.45 -9.94
C LEU A 63 3.65 -2.47 -11.10
N PHE A 64 2.46 -2.42 -11.71
CA PHE A 64 2.26 -1.51 -12.85
C PHE A 64 2.26 -0.03 -12.43
N LEU A 65 1.80 0.30 -11.20
CA LEU A 65 1.84 1.67 -10.70
C LEU A 65 3.27 2.18 -10.52
N VAL A 66 4.20 1.34 -10.03
CA VAL A 66 5.62 1.73 -9.92
C VAL A 66 6.17 2.14 -11.29
N TYR A 67 5.85 1.42 -12.35
CA TYR A 67 6.28 1.82 -13.71
C TYR A 67 5.51 3.01 -14.26
N ALA A 68 4.21 3.15 -13.96
CA ALA A 68 3.36 4.20 -14.52
C ALA A 68 3.59 5.56 -13.88
N ILE A 69 3.66 5.64 -12.56
CA ILE A 69 3.77 6.90 -11.82
C ILE A 69 5.07 7.04 -11.01
N GLY A 70 5.89 5.99 -10.94
CA GLY A 70 7.21 6.06 -10.30
C GLY A 70 8.08 7.19 -10.84
N PRO A 71 8.18 7.40 -12.17
CA PRO A 71 8.93 8.52 -12.73
C PRO A 71 8.42 9.91 -12.32
N ILE A 72 7.19 10.02 -11.82
CA ILE A 72 6.56 11.29 -11.41
C ILE A 72 6.74 11.54 -9.91
N SER A 73 6.37 10.54 -9.06
CA SER A 73 6.30 10.71 -7.62
C SER A 73 7.16 9.72 -6.82
N GLY A 74 7.74 8.71 -7.46
CA GLY A 74 8.34 7.56 -6.79
C GLY A 74 7.33 6.47 -6.44
N CYS A 75 6.03 6.69 -6.67
CA CYS A 75 4.95 5.73 -6.43
C CYS A 75 4.96 5.16 -5.00
N HIS A 76 4.86 6.03 -4.00
CA HIS A 76 4.77 5.58 -2.61
C HIS A 76 3.41 4.94 -2.33
N VAL A 77 2.32 5.60 -2.68
CA VAL A 77 0.90 5.20 -2.54
C VAL A 77 0.55 4.60 -1.16
N ASN A 78 1.38 4.92 -0.16
CA ASN A 78 1.36 4.34 1.19
C ASN A 78 2.07 5.27 2.18
N PRO A 79 1.40 5.75 3.25
CA PRO A 79 2.03 6.58 4.27
C PRO A 79 3.23 5.93 4.98
N ALA A 80 3.24 4.59 5.15
CA ALA A 80 4.38 3.91 5.77
C ALA A 80 5.62 3.88 4.85
N VAL A 81 5.43 3.72 3.54
CA VAL A 81 6.50 3.86 2.54
C VAL A 81 7.01 5.30 2.50
N THR A 82 6.09 6.28 2.49
CA THR A 82 6.44 7.71 2.53
C THR A 82 7.28 8.05 3.75
N LEU A 83 6.92 7.53 4.93
CA LEU A 83 7.70 7.70 6.15
C LEU A 83 9.10 7.08 6.03
N GLY A 84 9.22 5.87 5.46
CA GLY A 84 10.52 5.22 5.23
C GLY A 84 11.44 6.06 4.34
N GLN A 85 10.94 6.59 3.24
CA GLN A 85 11.68 7.47 2.31
C GLN A 85 12.08 8.79 2.99
N LEU A 86 11.18 9.37 3.80
CA LEU A 86 11.46 10.58 4.57
C LEU A 86 12.60 10.38 5.58
N LEU A 87 12.59 9.27 6.34
CA LEU A 87 13.61 8.97 7.34
C LEU A 87 15.00 8.80 6.75
N LEU A 88 15.09 8.36 5.49
CA LEU A 88 16.36 8.27 4.76
C LEU A 88 16.74 9.56 4.03
N GLY A 89 15.97 10.64 4.19
CA GLY A 89 16.24 11.93 3.54
C GLY A 89 16.05 11.91 2.02
N ARG A 90 15.33 10.90 1.48
CA ARG A 90 15.02 10.82 0.05
C ARG A 90 13.81 11.68 -0.35
N LEU A 91 13.12 12.26 0.62
CA LEU A 91 11.93 13.08 0.45
C LEU A 91 11.96 14.23 1.45
N SER A 92 11.53 15.44 1.02
CA SER A 92 11.36 16.57 1.94
C SER A 92 10.15 16.39 2.86
N VAL A 93 10.15 17.04 4.03
CA VAL A 93 9.00 16.99 4.96
C VAL A 93 7.73 17.53 4.28
N ILE A 94 7.84 18.61 3.50
CA ILE A 94 6.71 19.22 2.79
C ILE A 94 6.13 18.23 1.77
N SER A 95 6.99 17.60 0.98
CA SER A 95 6.55 16.58 0.02
C SER A 95 5.92 15.39 0.73
N ALA A 96 6.49 14.92 1.86
CA ALA A 96 5.95 13.80 2.62
C ALA A 96 4.55 14.08 3.16
N VAL A 97 4.32 15.26 3.72
CA VAL A 97 2.99 15.68 4.19
C VAL A 97 2.00 15.74 3.02
N GLY A 98 2.41 16.35 1.90
CA GLY A 98 1.59 16.41 0.68
C GLY A 98 1.25 15.02 0.14
N TYR A 99 2.20 14.08 0.16
CA TYR A 99 1.98 12.68 -0.25
C TYR A 99 0.94 12.00 0.65
N VAL A 100 1.09 12.07 1.96
CA VAL A 100 0.14 11.45 2.90
C VAL A 100 -1.28 12.00 2.70
N ILE A 101 -1.43 13.32 2.54
CA ILE A 101 -2.73 13.94 2.28
C ILE A 101 -3.31 13.44 0.94
N ALA A 102 -2.51 13.43 -0.12
CA ALA A 102 -2.91 12.96 -1.44
C ALA A 102 -3.33 11.47 -1.43
N GLN A 103 -2.56 10.63 -0.75
CA GLN A 103 -2.84 9.20 -0.56
C GLN A 103 -4.17 8.98 0.18
N LEU A 104 -4.42 9.75 1.24
CA LEU A 104 -5.70 9.69 1.96
C LEU A 104 -6.87 10.11 1.06
N ILE A 105 -6.74 11.20 0.31
CA ILE A 105 -7.76 11.65 -0.64
C ILE A 105 -8.04 10.57 -1.69
N GLY A 106 -7.01 10.03 -2.33
CA GLY A 106 -7.15 8.96 -3.33
C GLY A 106 -7.82 7.71 -2.75
N GLY A 107 -7.39 7.28 -1.57
CA GLY A 107 -7.99 6.16 -0.85
C GLY A 107 -9.47 6.38 -0.54
N PHE A 108 -9.84 7.52 0.05
CA PHE A 108 -11.24 7.86 0.35
C PHE A 108 -12.12 7.91 -0.90
N LEU A 109 -11.63 8.49 -1.98
CA LEU A 109 -12.36 8.50 -3.25
C LEU A 109 -12.59 7.07 -3.78
N ALA A 110 -11.60 6.19 -3.68
CA ALA A 110 -11.75 4.78 -4.04
C ALA A 110 -12.80 4.09 -3.15
N GLY A 111 -12.78 4.32 -1.84
CA GLY A 111 -13.79 3.79 -0.92
C GLY A 111 -15.22 4.23 -1.27
N ILE A 112 -15.41 5.52 -1.62
CA ILE A 112 -16.70 6.06 -2.08
C ILE A 112 -17.18 5.33 -3.34
N VAL A 113 -16.30 5.20 -4.34
CA VAL A 113 -16.64 4.54 -5.62
C VAL A 113 -16.94 3.06 -5.41
N LEU A 114 -16.12 2.34 -4.64
CA LEU A 114 -16.34 0.92 -4.32
C LEU A 114 -17.67 0.71 -3.58
N PHE A 115 -17.96 1.55 -2.60
CA PHE A 115 -19.25 1.47 -1.88
C PHE A 115 -20.43 1.75 -2.82
N ALA A 116 -20.29 2.75 -3.70
CA ALA A 116 -21.32 3.06 -4.70
C ALA A 116 -21.58 1.88 -5.64
N ILE A 117 -20.53 1.13 -6.02
CA ILE A 117 -20.66 -0.07 -6.86
C ILE A 117 -21.29 -1.21 -6.05
N ALA A 118 -20.73 -1.52 -4.86
CA ALA A 118 -21.15 -2.66 -4.06
C ALA A 118 -22.65 -2.59 -3.69
N LYS A 119 -23.14 -1.42 -3.27
CA LYS A 119 -24.54 -1.22 -2.90
C LYS A 119 -25.56 -1.41 -4.05
N ASN A 120 -25.09 -1.47 -5.31
CA ASN A 120 -25.97 -1.77 -6.45
C ASN A 120 -26.30 -3.26 -6.59
N LEU A 121 -25.58 -4.13 -5.87
CA LEU A 121 -25.94 -5.55 -5.79
C LEU A 121 -27.10 -5.68 -4.79
N PRO A 122 -28.29 -6.19 -5.21
CA PRO A 122 -29.47 -6.26 -4.33
C PRO A 122 -29.28 -7.08 -3.05
N SER A 123 -28.35 -8.05 -3.07
CA SER A 123 -28.00 -8.88 -1.91
C SER A 123 -26.92 -8.28 -1.00
N TYR A 124 -26.34 -7.13 -1.35
CA TYR A 124 -25.30 -6.52 -0.54
C TYR A 124 -25.85 -5.95 0.76
N ASP A 125 -25.33 -6.45 1.87
CA ASP A 125 -25.59 -5.92 3.21
C ASP A 125 -24.29 -5.42 3.83
N ARG A 126 -24.18 -4.11 4.03
CA ARG A 126 -23.03 -3.45 4.65
C ARG A 126 -22.64 -4.08 6.00
N ALA A 127 -23.60 -4.57 6.77
CA ALA A 127 -23.35 -5.16 8.09
C ALA A 127 -22.71 -6.56 8.00
N VAL A 128 -22.97 -7.28 6.90
CA VAL A 128 -22.51 -8.66 6.66
C VAL A 128 -21.31 -8.68 5.73
N ASP A 129 -21.44 -8.05 4.56
CA ASP A 129 -20.44 -8.10 3.51
C ASP A 129 -19.29 -7.12 3.74
N GLY A 130 -19.56 -5.99 4.41
CA GLY A 130 -18.58 -4.93 4.62
C GLY A 130 -18.01 -4.35 3.33
N LEU A 131 -16.85 -3.72 3.40
CA LEU A 131 -16.12 -3.18 2.24
C LEU A 131 -14.63 -3.55 2.29
N GLY A 132 -14.31 -4.77 2.72
CA GLY A 132 -12.93 -5.26 2.74
C GLY A 132 -12.02 -4.54 3.75
N ALA A 133 -12.58 -4.06 4.86
CA ALA A 133 -11.82 -3.42 5.92
C ALA A 133 -10.96 -4.45 6.67
N ASN A 134 -9.90 -3.94 7.30
CA ASN A 134 -9.04 -4.71 8.19
C ASN A 134 -9.68 -4.91 9.56
N GLY A 135 -9.32 -6.00 10.25
CA GLY A 135 -9.81 -6.24 11.59
C GLY A 135 -9.24 -7.49 12.25
N TRP A 136 -9.39 -7.55 13.58
CA TRP A 136 -8.97 -8.70 14.41
C TRP A 136 -10.11 -9.22 15.26
N GLY A 137 -9.88 -10.37 15.92
CA GLY A 137 -10.89 -11.02 16.75
C GLY A 137 -12.09 -11.44 15.91
N LYS A 138 -13.28 -10.93 16.25
CA LYS A 138 -14.52 -11.20 15.49
C LYS A 138 -14.56 -10.57 14.09
N HIS A 139 -13.65 -9.65 13.80
CA HIS A 139 -13.50 -9.00 12.49
C HIS A 139 -12.31 -9.55 11.68
N SER A 140 -11.54 -10.49 12.24
CA SER A 140 -10.54 -11.24 11.48
C SER A 140 -11.23 -12.08 10.40
N PRO A 141 -10.68 -12.17 9.17
CA PRO A 141 -11.22 -13.05 8.14
C PRO A 141 -11.30 -14.52 8.53
N SER A 142 -10.49 -14.96 9.51
CA SER A 142 -10.55 -16.31 10.06
C SER A 142 -11.67 -16.53 11.07
N ALA A 143 -12.43 -15.50 11.44
CA ALA A 143 -13.69 -15.66 12.17
C ALA A 143 -14.78 -16.12 11.19
N VAL A 144 -15.23 -17.37 11.32
CA VAL A 144 -16.14 -18.00 10.38
C VAL A 144 -17.58 -17.85 10.82
N ARG A 145 -18.44 -17.37 9.92
CA ARG A 145 -19.90 -17.36 10.06
C ARG A 145 -20.52 -18.49 9.27
N GLY A 146 -21.47 -19.19 9.86
CA GLY A 146 -22.22 -20.24 9.18
C GLY A 146 -23.24 -19.67 8.18
N PRO A 147 -23.87 -20.54 7.34
CA PRO A 147 -24.78 -20.13 6.26
C PRO A 147 -25.98 -19.27 6.66
N LEU A 148 -26.38 -19.35 7.93
CA LEU A 148 -27.51 -18.57 8.49
C LEU A 148 -27.03 -17.39 9.36
N GLY A 149 -25.77 -16.97 9.20
CA GLY A 149 -25.18 -15.88 9.99
C GLY A 149 -24.76 -16.27 11.41
N GLN A 150 -24.99 -17.53 11.86
CA GLN A 150 -24.50 -18.00 13.15
C GLN A 150 -22.97 -18.05 13.16
N VAL A 151 -22.38 -17.67 14.28
CA VAL A 151 -20.93 -17.69 14.46
C VAL A 151 -20.49 -19.13 14.72
N VAL A 152 -19.71 -19.70 13.79
CA VAL A 152 -19.12 -21.05 13.93
C VAL A 152 -17.77 -20.97 14.62
N ILE A 153 -16.94 -19.96 14.25
CA ILE A 153 -15.71 -19.57 14.94
C ILE A 153 -15.89 -18.12 15.37
N ALA A 154 -16.08 -17.91 16.68
CA ALA A 154 -16.43 -16.60 17.23
C ALA A 154 -15.35 -15.52 17.04
N ASN A 155 -14.07 -15.94 17.12
CA ASN A 155 -12.91 -15.06 16.97
C ASN A 155 -11.87 -15.76 16.09
N GLY A 156 -11.38 -15.00 15.09
CA GLY A 156 -10.16 -15.38 14.38
C GLY A 156 -8.91 -14.92 15.14
N TYR A 157 -7.90 -14.48 14.41
CA TYR A 157 -6.66 -13.98 15.00
C TYR A 157 -6.89 -12.75 15.89
N GLY A 158 -6.22 -12.74 17.05
CA GLY A 158 -6.34 -11.65 18.02
C GLY A 158 -5.41 -10.47 17.73
N LEU A 159 -5.56 -9.41 18.54
CA LEU A 159 -4.80 -8.17 18.41
C LEU A 159 -3.28 -8.36 18.37
N SER A 160 -2.72 -9.25 19.20
CA SER A 160 -1.27 -9.47 19.23
C SER A 160 -0.73 -10.03 17.91
N ALA A 161 -1.45 -10.98 17.29
CA ALA A 161 -1.09 -11.51 15.98
C ALA A 161 -1.14 -10.43 14.91
N THR A 162 -2.20 -9.61 14.91
CA THR A 162 -2.35 -8.47 14.01
C THR A 162 -1.21 -7.46 14.17
N ILE A 163 -0.85 -7.10 15.40
CA ILE A 163 0.28 -6.18 15.65
C ILE A 163 1.58 -6.74 15.07
N ILE A 164 1.89 -8.00 15.38
CA ILE A 164 3.14 -8.64 14.91
C ILE A 164 3.18 -8.65 13.38
N ILE A 165 2.11 -9.09 12.73
CA ILE A 165 2.07 -9.26 11.28
C ILE A 165 2.16 -7.91 10.55
N GLU A 166 1.42 -6.90 11.03
CA GLU A 166 1.42 -5.56 10.43
C GLU A 166 2.79 -4.88 10.55
N VAL A 167 3.46 -4.98 11.70
CA VAL A 167 4.82 -4.45 11.89
C VAL A 167 5.83 -5.17 10.99
N MET A 168 5.84 -6.51 11.02
CA MET A 168 6.84 -7.30 10.28
C MET A 168 6.68 -7.17 8.77
N LEU A 169 5.44 -7.27 8.27
CA LEU A 169 5.20 -7.23 6.82
C LEU A 169 5.31 -5.83 6.25
N THR A 170 4.97 -4.79 7.01
CA THR A 170 5.26 -3.42 6.56
C THR A 170 6.76 -3.13 6.58
N ALA A 171 7.50 -3.63 7.58
CA ALA A 171 8.95 -3.51 7.59
C ALA A 171 9.58 -4.19 6.36
N LEU A 172 9.11 -5.40 6.00
CA LEU A 172 9.53 -6.09 4.78
C LEU A 172 9.23 -5.26 3.53
N LEU A 173 7.99 -4.75 3.39
CA LEU A 173 7.61 -3.95 2.23
C LEU A 173 8.50 -2.71 2.08
N VAL A 174 8.65 -1.94 3.16
CA VAL A 174 9.44 -0.70 3.14
C VAL A 174 10.91 -1.00 2.87
N PHE A 175 11.48 -2.04 3.49
CA PHE A 175 12.84 -2.49 3.20
C PHE A 175 13.04 -2.81 1.71
N VAL A 176 12.13 -3.59 1.11
CA VAL A 176 12.22 -3.95 -0.32
C VAL A 176 12.06 -2.72 -1.22
N VAL A 177 11.13 -1.82 -0.90
CA VAL A 177 10.98 -0.56 -1.65
C VAL A 177 12.29 0.23 -1.62
N LEU A 178 12.87 0.43 -0.44
CA LEU A 178 14.10 1.21 -0.27
C LEU A 178 15.29 0.57 -0.99
N ALA A 179 15.43 -0.76 -0.89
CA ALA A 179 16.50 -1.50 -1.54
C ALA A 179 16.37 -1.55 -3.07
N SER A 180 15.13 -1.77 -3.57
CA SER A 180 14.89 -1.87 -5.02
C SER A 180 14.96 -0.54 -5.76
N THR A 181 14.81 0.58 -5.04
CA THR A 181 14.88 1.94 -5.59
C THR A 181 16.19 2.64 -5.26
N ASP A 182 17.17 1.90 -4.74
CA ASP A 182 18.52 2.42 -4.49
C ASP A 182 19.30 2.58 -5.79
N GLN A 183 20.14 3.61 -5.85
CA GLN A 183 21.04 3.86 -7.00
C GLN A 183 22.07 2.73 -7.22
N ILE A 184 22.34 1.92 -6.18
CA ILE A 184 23.22 0.75 -6.29
C ILE A 184 22.50 -0.44 -6.95
N SER A 185 21.17 -0.40 -7.03
CA SER A 185 20.41 -1.46 -7.69
C SER A 185 20.54 -1.32 -9.20
N ASP A 186 21.47 -2.06 -9.79
CA ASP A 186 21.70 -2.08 -11.24
C ASP A 186 20.58 -2.76 -12.04
N ILE A 187 19.58 -3.32 -11.35
CA ILE A 187 18.51 -4.09 -11.99
C ILE A 187 17.25 -3.24 -12.07
N PRO A 188 16.78 -2.83 -13.28
CA PRO A 188 15.61 -1.96 -13.46
C PRO A 188 14.28 -2.70 -13.24
N LEU A 189 14.21 -3.58 -12.23
CA LEU A 189 13.05 -4.41 -11.90
C LEU A 189 12.40 -4.02 -10.56
N ALA A 190 12.58 -2.78 -10.11
CA ALA A 190 12.01 -2.31 -8.84
C ALA A 190 10.51 -2.58 -8.74
N GLY A 191 9.74 -2.28 -9.79
CA GLY A 191 8.30 -2.54 -9.82
C GLY A 191 7.95 -4.01 -9.65
N LEU A 192 8.73 -4.91 -10.24
CA LEU A 192 8.50 -6.36 -10.10
C LEU A 192 8.77 -6.82 -8.66
N SER A 193 9.90 -6.45 -8.07
CA SER A 193 10.25 -6.85 -6.71
C SER A 193 9.26 -6.30 -5.68
N ILE A 194 8.86 -5.04 -5.81
CA ILE A 194 7.90 -4.38 -4.92
C ILE A 194 6.51 -5.01 -5.05
N GLY A 195 6.03 -5.21 -6.28
CA GLY A 195 4.71 -5.81 -6.54
C GLY A 195 4.62 -7.26 -6.06
N VAL A 196 5.63 -8.08 -6.35
CA VAL A 196 5.70 -9.48 -5.87
C VAL A 196 5.74 -9.51 -4.34
N THR A 197 6.51 -8.63 -3.71
CA THR A 197 6.56 -8.53 -2.25
C THR A 197 5.16 -8.23 -1.67
N LEU A 198 4.43 -7.28 -2.25
CA LEU A 198 3.06 -6.98 -1.78
C LEU A 198 2.12 -8.17 -1.97
N ALA A 199 2.25 -8.91 -3.09
CA ALA A 199 1.46 -10.14 -3.30
C ALA A 199 1.76 -11.21 -2.23
N VAL A 200 3.04 -11.45 -1.93
CA VAL A 200 3.46 -12.41 -0.88
C VAL A 200 2.95 -11.98 0.49
N ILE A 201 3.04 -10.70 0.83
CA ILE A 201 2.49 -10.13 2.06
C ILE A 201 0.99 -10.45 2.18
N HIS A 202 0.21 -10.22 1.12
CA HIS A 202 -1.22 -10.51 1.12
C HIS A 202 -1.52 -12.00 1.24
N LEU A 203 -0.73 -12.88 0.60
CA LEU A 203 -0.87 -14.34 0.76
C LEU A 203 -0.69 -14.79 2.21
N ILE A 204 0.20 -14.13 2.95
CA ILE A 204 0.47 -14.46 4.36
C ILE A 204 -0.64 -13.92 5.28
N SER A 205 -1.04 -12.65 5.11
CA SER A 205 -1.79 -11.92 6.14
C SER A 205 -3.27 -11.70 5.84
N ILE A 206 -3.78 -11.98 4.64
CA ILE A 206 -5.24 -11.95 4.40
C ILE A 206 -6.01 -12.76 5.46
N PRO A 207 -5.63 -14.01 5.81
CA PRO A 207 -6.36 -14.78 6.83
C PRO A 207 -6.30 -14.16 8.23
N VAL A 208 -5.25 -13.39 8.54
CA VAL A 208 -5.04 -12.82 9.88
C VAL A 208 -5.96 -11.62 10.11
N ASP A 209 -5.87 -10.62 9.25
CA ASP A 209 -6.52 -9.33 9.47
C ASP A 209 -6.93 -8.60 8.18
N ASN A 210 -6.96 -9.32 7.05
CA ASN A 210 -7.23 -8.79 5.72
C ASN A 210 -6.16 -7.82 5.19
N THR A 211 -4.94 -7.92 5.67
CA THR A 211 -3.72 -7.22 5.24
C THR A 211 -3.88 -5.71 5.09
N SER A 212 -3.27 -4.95 5.99
CA SER A 212 -3.15 -3.51 5.81
C SER A 212 -1.84 -3.14 5.11
N VAL A 213 -0.77 -3.18 5.86
CA VAL A 213 0.58 -2.65 5.54
C VAL A 213 0.57 -1.25 4.93
N ASN A 214 -0.59 -0.59 4.94
CA ASN A 214 -0.84 0.71 4.31
C ASN A 214 -1.95 1.48 5.04
N PRO A 215 -1.64 2.51 5.83
CA PRO A 215 -2.64 3.30 6.54
C PRO A 215 -3.71 3.92 5.61
N ALA A 216 -3.34 4.40 4.43
CA ALA A 216 -4.30 4.99 3.50
C ALA A 216 -5.29 3.96 2.96
N ARG A 217 -4.83 2.73 2.64
CA ARG A 217 -5.68 1.61 2.23
C ARG A 217 -6.68 1.25 3.33
N SER A 218 -6.27 1.23 4.57
CA SER A 218 -7.14 0.84 5.68
C SER A 218 -8.18 1.90 6.01
N LEU A 219 -7.77 3.17 6.06
CA LEU A 219 -8.66 4.30 6.28
C LEU A 219 -9.70 4.46 5.15
N ALA A 220 -9.33 4.14 3.92
CA ALA A 220 -10.20 4.25 2.74
C ALA A 220 -11.56 3.55 2.92
N VAL A 221 -11.60 2.42 3.63
CA VAL A 221 -12.77 1.53 3.69
C VAL A 221 -13.28 1.26 5.10
N ALA A 222 -12.56 1.66 6.15
CA ALA A 222 -12.95 1.40 7.55
C ALA A 222 -14.34 1.95 7.91
N PHE A 223 -14.71 3.08 7.34
CA PHE A 223 -15.99 3.74 7.63
C PHE A 223 -17.21 3.10 6.95
N TYR A 224 -16.95 2.21 5.98
CA TYR A 224 -18.01 1.48 5.25
C TYR A 224 -18.26 0.08 5.78
N GLN A 225 -17.60 -0.32 6.86
CA GLN A 225 -17.78 -1.63 7.49
C GLN A 225 -18.08 -1.47 8.99
N ASN A 226 -19.16 -2.13 9.45
CA ASN A 226 -19.55 -2.07 10.85
C ASN A 226 -18.46 -2.67 11.75
N GLY A 227 -18.05 -1.92 12.78
CA GLY A 227 -17.06 -2.35 13.76
C GLY A 227 -15.59 -2.19 13.32
N ALA A 228 -15.30 -1.82 12.07
CA ALA A 228 -13.92 -1.59 11.63
C ALA A 228 -13.35 -0.24 12.12
N GLY A 229 -14.18 0.79 12.21
CA GLY A 229 -13.77 2.12 12.68
C GLY A 229 -13.00 2.10 14.02
N PRO A 230 -13.54 1.47 15.09
CA PRO A 230 -12.82 1.34 16.36
C PRO A 230 -11.52 0.55 16.31
N GLN A 231 -11.29 -0.24 15.25
CA GLN A 231 -10.09 -1.05 15.09
C GLN A 231 -9.04 -0.39 14.17
N VAL A 232 -9.41 0.60 13.37
CA VAL A 232 -8.55 1.16 12.32
C VAL A 232 -7.23 1.75 12.83
N TRP A 233 -7.16 2.20 14.07
CA TRP A 233 -5.94 2.75 14.67
C TRP A 233 -4.76 1.79 14.63
N VAL A 234 -5.00 0.48 14.78
CA VAL A 234 -3.95 -0.55 14.68
C VAL A 234 -3.31 -0.52 13.29
N PHE A 235 -4.13 -0.41 12.27
CA PHE A 235 -3.74 -0.38 10.86
C PHE A 235 -3.20 0.97 10.38
N VAL A 236 -3.14 1.95 11.28
CA VAL A 236 -2.40 3.21 11.10
C VAL A 236 -1.08 3.14 11.84
N VAL A 237 -1.12 2.84 13.14
CA VAL A 237 0.05 2.93 14.02
C VAL A 237 1.09 1.86 13.69
N PHE A 238 0.70 0.59 13.57
CA PHE A 238 1.65 -0.50 13.44
C PHE A 238 2.29 -0.61 12.05
N PRO A 239 1.62 -0.32 10.93
CA PRO A 239 2.31 -0.11 9.66
C PRO A 239 3.33 1.03 9.69
N LEU A 240 3.05 2.14 10.36
CA LEU A 240 4.05 3.22 10.51
C LEU A 240 5.27 2.77 11.32
N ILE A 241 5.07 2.01 12.40
CA ILE A 241 6.17 1.39 13.16
C ILE A 241 6.96 0.43 12.27
N GLY A 242 6.29 -0.41 11.49
CA GLY A 242 6.91 -1.28 10.51
C GLY A 242 7.73 -0.51 9.47
N GLY A 243 7.20 0.60 8.98
CA GLY A 243 7.91 1.51 8.06
C GLY A 243 9.22 2.04 8.65
N VAL A 244 9.18 2.48 9.91
CA VAL A 244 10.39 2.91 10.65
C VAL A 244 11.39 1.77 10.75
N LEU A 245 10.95 0.57 11.15
CA LEU A 245 11.84 -0.60 11.27
C LEU A 245 12.45 -1.01 9.93
N GLY A 246 11.68 -1.01 8.85
CA GLY A 246 12.17 -1.29 7.50
C GLY A 246 13.25 -0.30 7.07
N ALA A 247 13.04 1.00 7.33
CA ALA A 247 14.02 2.04 7.05
C ALA A 247 15.30 1.89 7.90
N LEU A 248 15.17 1.53 9.17
CA LEU A 248 16.31 1.28 10.06
C LEU A 248 17.13 0.09 9.59
N VAL A 249 16.48 -1.05 9.28
CA VAL A 249 17.17 -2.25 8.77
C VAL A 249 17.87 -1.95 7.45
N TYR A 250 17.21 -1.22 6.54
CA TYR A 250 17.83 -0.78 5.30
C TYR A 250 19.06 0.10 5.59
N GLY A 251 18.94 1.11 6.44
CA GLY A 251 20.05 2.01 6.79
C GLY A 251 21.24 1.29 7.41
N LEU A 252 21.01 0.28 8.24
CA LEU A 252 22.07 -0.55 8.83
C LEU A 252 22.81 -1.39 7.79
N LEU A 253 22.11 -1.93 6.79
CA LEU A 253 22.68 -2.82 5.79
C LEU A 253 23.35 -2.05 4.64
N PHE A 254 22.79 -0.92 4.21
CA PHE A 254 23.19 -0.15 3.02
C PHE A 254 23.81 1.22 3.34
N GLY A 255 23.81 1.64 4.61
CA GLY A 255 24.21 3.01 5.03
C GLY A 255 25.63 3.44 4.64
N ARG A 256 26.54 2.51 4.39
CA ARG A 256 27.92 2.81 3.95
C ARG A 256 28.05 3.10 2.45
N SER A 257 27.09 2.72 1.64
CA SER A 257 27.16 2.90 0.20
C SER A 257 26.91 4.35 -0.25
N ARG A 258 26.32 5.19 0.60
CA ARG A 258 26.12 6.62 0.31
C ARG A 258 27.44 7.43 0.28
N GLU A 259 28.46 7.01 1.00
CA GLU A 259 29.75 7.71 1.08
C GLU A 259 30.66 7.41 -0.12
N MET A 260 30.36 6.37 -0.91
CA MET A 260 31.21 5.96 -2.03
C MET A 260 30.78 6.50 -3.40
N VAL A 261 29.66 7.20 -3.48
CA VAL A 261 29.06 7.73 -4.74
C VAL A 261 29.10 9.26 -4.79
N SER A 262 29.74 9.93 -3.82
CA SER A 262 29.95 11.38 -3.82
C SER A 262 31.23 11.79 -4.54
#